data_05d4ca01276095d44b399418bf1731e0
#
_entry.id   05d4ca01276095d44b399418bf1731e0
#
_cell.length_a   1.000
_cell.length_b   1.000
_cell.length_c   1.000
_cell.angle_alpha   90.00
_cell.angle_beta   90.00
_cell.angle_gamma   90.00
#
_symmetry.space_group_name_H-M   'P 1'
#
loop_
_entity.id
_entity.type
_entity.pdbx_description
1 polymer ?
#
loop_
_entity_poly.entity_id
_entity_poly.type
_entity_poly.pdbx_seq_one_letter_code
_entity_poly.pdbx_strand_id
1 'polypeptide(L)'
;MRMISIAVALIASSLAGGALAAGNLAGQEPIVVAVDLGKPGQHSFVPNKLRFETGKLYKLVLNNPSNDPHYFTSHGFTQLIFTRKVQVVQTRDGKTTTLAEFKGAIREIEVYPGQTAEWWFVPVATGRVTDLRCGIVGKDGKSHADHGMLGEIVIE
;
A
#
# COMPACT_ATOMS: atom_id res chain seq x y z
N MET A 1 43.75 63.81 -10.45
CA MET A 1 42.41 63.22 -10.21
C MET A 1 42.51 61.72 -10.24
N ARG A 2 42.42 61.05 -9.07
CA ARG A 2 42.45 59.61 -8.96
C ARG A 2 41.00 59.12 -8.79
N MET A 3 40.54 58.36 -9.77
CA MET A 3 39.19 57.70 -9.70
C MET A 3 39.29 56.43 -8.88
N ILE A 4 38.55 56.37 -7.80
CA ILE A 4 38.40 55.20 -6.95
C ILE A 4 37.21 54.39 -7.47
N SER A 5 37.49 53.20 -8.01
CA SER A 5 36.41 52.24 -8.42
C SER A 5 36.00 51.41 -7.22
N ILE A 6 34.76 51.57 -6.81
CA ILE A 6 34.16 50.74 -5.74
C ILE A 6 33.54 49.52 -6.42
N ALA A 7 34.11 48.33 -6.13
CA ALA A 7 33.52 47.04 -6.55
C ALA A 7 32.47 46.61 -5.51
N VAL A 8 31.23 46.54 -5.93
CA VAL A 8 30.12 46.01 -5.11
C VAL A 8 30.10 44.51 -5.30
N ALA A 9 30.45 43.76 -4.26
CA ALA A 9 30.32 42.29 -4.22
C ALA A 9 28.88 41.95 -3.86
N LEU A 10 28.12 41.34 -4.81
CA LEU A 10 26.84 40.69 -4.52
C LEU A 10 27.09 39.39 -3.82
N ILE A 11 26.71 39.27 -2.56
CA ILE A 11 26.65 38.04 -1.81
C ILE A 11 25.32 37.35 -2.14
N ALA A 12 25.35 36.34 -2.99
CA ALA A 12 24.20 35.46 -3.22
C ALA A 12 24.03 34.50 -2.04
N SER A 13 23.11 34.80 -1.14
CA SER A 13 22.73 33.86 -0.07
C SER A 13 21.91 32.71 -0.66
N SER A 14 22.51 31.54 -0.87
CA SER A 14 21.82 30.32 -1.20
C SER A 14 21.05 29.83 0.04
N LEU A 15 19.73 30.01 0.02
CA LEU A 15 18.81 29.33 0.93
C LEU A 15 18.87 27.81 0.63
N ALA A 16 19.76 27.11 1.32
CA ALA A 16 19.69 25.65 1.35
C ALA A 16 18.41 25.28 2.12
N GLY A 17 17.33 25.04 1.40
CA GLY A 17 16.14 24.42 1.96
C GLY A 17 16.52 23.06 2.49
N GLY A 18 16.56 22.89 3.83
CA GLY A 18 16.81 21.62 4.46
C GLY A 18 15.74 20.62 4.00
N ALA A 19 16.17 19.56 3.32
CA ALA A 19 15.32 18.41 3.07
C ALA A 19 14.96 17.82 4.45
N LEU A 20 13.76 18.05 4.92
CA LEU A 20 13.21 17.36 6.09
C LEU A 20 13.02 15.89 5.70
N ALA A 21 14.00 15.04 6.05
CA ALA A 21 13.81 13.60 5.95
C ALA A 21 12.64 13.23 6.86
N ALA A 22 11.54 12.77 6.27
CA ALA A 22 10.34 12.33 7.00
C ALA A 22 10.63 10.98 7.70
N GLY A 23 11.62 10.97 8.61
CA GLY A 23 12.10 9.76 9.28
C GLY A 23 11.18 9.22 10.39
N ASN A 24 10.23 10.02 10.86
CA ASN A 24 9.33 9.60 11.94
C ASN A 24 8.03 8.98 11.38
N LEU A 25 8.07 7.70 11.03
CA LEU A 25 6.90 6.96 10.56
C LEU A 25 5.77 6.89 11.60
N ALA A 26 6.07 7.05 12.88
CA ALA A 26 5.06 7.05 13.95
C ALA A 26 4.23 8.34 13.96
N GLY A 27 4.77 9.44 13.42
CA GLY A 27 4.08 10.72 13.30
C GLY A 27 3.43 10.96 11.94
N GLN A 28 3.52 10.01 11.00
CA GLN A 28 2.85 10.14 9.70
C GLN A 28 1.41 9.62 9.78
N GLU A 29 0.47 10.43 9.29
CA GLU A 29 -0.88 9.94 9.00
C GLU A 29 -0.81 9.03 7.77
N PRO A 30 -1.43 7.83 7.82
CA PRO A 30 -1.37 6.90 6.70
C PRO A 30 -2.21 7.38 5.51
N ILE A 31 -1.69 7.21 4.31
CA ILE A 31 -2.48 7.31 3.09
C ILE A 31 -3.33 6.05 2.99
N VAL A 32 -4.66 6.22 2.98
CA VAL A 32 -5.60 5.10 2.93
C VAL A 32 -5.88 4.73 1.48
N VAL A 33 -5.68 3.45 1.16
CA VAL A 33 -6.04 2.85 -0.14
C VAL A 33 -6.95 1.67 0.13
N ALA A 34 -8.14 1.66 -0.47
CA ALA A 34 -9.09 0.56 -0.34
C ALA A 34 -9.09 -0.32 -1.60
N VAL A 35 -9.19 -1.63 -1.39
CA VAL A 35 -9.32 -2.63 -2.45
C VAL A 35 -10.41 -3.62 -2.06
N ASP A 36 -11.41 -3.77 -2.90
CA ASP A 36 -12.40 -4.82 -2.77
C ASP A 36 -11.87 -6.11 -3.39
N LEU A 37 -11.95 -7.19 -2.63
CA LEU A 37 -11.58 -8.54 -3.03
C LEU A 37 -12.82 -9.28 -3.49
N GLY A 38 -13.04 -9.27 -4.81
CA GLY A 38 -14.22 -9.84 -5.43
C GLY A 38 -15.49 -8.97 -5.30
N LYS A 39 -16.53 -9.46 -5.95
CA LYS A 39 -17.92 -9.04 -5.81
C LYS A 39 -18.79 -10.29 -5.88
N PRO A 40 -20.04 -10.27 -5.45
CA PRO A 40 -20.92 -11.41 -5.64
C PRO A 40 -20.91 -11.90 -7.09
N GLY A 41 -20.45 -13.16 -7.32
CA GLY A 41 -20.35 -13.78 -8.65
C GLY A 41 -19.20 -13.30 -9.54
N GLN A 42 -18.24 -12.52 -9.02
CA GLN A 42 -17.10 -12.02 -9.80
C GLN A 42 -15.80 -12.08 -9.00
N HIS A 43 -14.78 -12.74 -9.54
CA HIS A 43 -13.42 -12.79 -9.02
C HIS A 43 -12.59 -11.64 -9.60
N SER A 44 -12.30 -10.61 -8.79
CA SER A 44 -11.56 -9.41 -9.24
C SER A 44 -10.97 -8.65 -8.06
N PHE A 45 -9.92 -7.88 -8.29
CA PHE A 45 -9.50 -6.79 -7.40
C PHE A 45 -10.10 -5.47 -7.91
N VAL A 46 -10.63 -4.63 -7.02
CA VAL A 46 -11.16 -3.32 -7.39
C VAL A 46 -10.64 -2.24 -6.44
N PRO A 47 -9.72 -1.37 -6.90
CA PRO A 47 -9.05 -1.39 -8.19
C PRO A 47 -8.02 -2.54 -8.32
N ASN A 48 -7.71 -2.94 -9.56
CA ASN A 48 -6.69 -3.96 -9.86
C ASN A 48 -5.32 -3.36 -10.27
N LYS A 49 -5.21 -2.03 -10.27
CA LYS A 49 -3.95 -1.30 -10.48
C LYS A 49 -3.73 -0.38 -9.30
N LEU A 50 -2.65 -0.62 -8.57
CA LEU A 50 -2.31 0.12 -7.37
C LEU A 50 -1.02 0.92 -7.61
N ARG A 51 -0.94 2.12 -7.02
CA ARG A 51 0.25 2.97 -7.07
C ARG A 51 0.61 3.42 -5.67
N PHE A 52 1.89 3.36 -5.36
CA PHE A 52 2.46 3.79 -4.10
C PHE A 52 3.74 4.59 -4.35
N GLU A 53 4.14 5.39 -3.38
CA GLU A 53 5.38 6.17 -3.40
C GLU A 53 6.28 5.71 -2.24
N THR A 54 7.58 5.62 -2.50
CA THR A 54 8.58 5.25 -1.48
C THR A 54 8.58 6.23 -0.30
N GLY A 55 8.83 5.71 0.91
CA GLY A 55 8.94 6.50 2.13
C GLY A 55 7.62 7.01 2.73
N LYS A 56 6.47 6.78 2.07
CA LYS A 56 5.15 7.17 2.59
C LYS A 56 4.51 6.02 3.36
N LEU A 57 3.83 6.34 4.46
CA LEU A 57 3.06 5.37 5.23
C LEU A 57 1.70 5.13 4.55
N TYR A 58 1.39 3.87 4.25
CA TYR A 58 0.10 3.46 3.70
C TYR A 58 -0.68 2.57 4.65
N LYS A 59 -2.00 2.68 4.57
CA LYS A 59 -2.97 1.74 5.12
C LYS A 59 -3.79 1.17 3.96
N LEU A 60 -3.45 -0.04 3.52
CA LEU A 60 -4.21 -0.78 2.52
C LEU A 60 -5.37 -1.47 3.23
N VAL A 61 -6.59 -1.12 2.87
CA VAL A 61 -7.83 -1.69 3.41
C VAL A 61 -8.36 -2.71 2.41
N LEU A 62 -8.30 -3.98 2.79
CA LEU A 62 -8.75 -5.11 1.98
C LEU A 62 -10.14 -5.52 2.46
N ASN A 63 -11.18 -5.20 1.69
CA ASN A 63 -12.55 -5.58 1.98
C ASN A 63 -12.93 -6.80 1.14
N ASN A 64 -13.67 -7.73 1.70
CA ASN A 64 -14.26 -8.81 0.92
C ASN A 64 -15.79 -8.72 0.91
N PRO A 65 -16.39 -8.05 -0.08
CA PRO A 65 -17.84 -7.96 -0.24
C PRO A 65 -18.43 -9.18 -0.97
N SER A 66 -17.62 -10.17 -1.36
CA SER A 66 -18.06 -11.37 -2.07
C SER A 66 -18.53 -12.47 -1.13
N ASN A 67 -18.97 -13.59 -1.71
CA ASN A 67 -19.41 -14.79 -0.95
C ASN A 67 -18.30 -15.82 -0.78
N ASP A 68 -17.14 -15.63 -1.40
CA ASP A 68 -16.01 -16.54 -1.37
C ASP A 68 -14.82 -15.90 -0.64
N PRO A 69 -13.94 -16.69 0.03
CA PRO A 69 -12.69 -16.17 0.55
C PRO A 69 -11.76 -15.75 -0.59
N HIS A 70 -10.91 -14.75 -0.36
CA HIS A 70 -9.94 -14.29 -1.33
C HIS A 70 -8.58 -14.02 -0.71
N TYR A 71 -7.51 -14.36 -1.44
CA TYR A 71 -6.15 -13.96 -1.11
C TYR A 71 -5.77 -12.66 -1.82
N PHE A 72 -5.04 -11.81 -1.11
CA PHE A 72 -4.21 -10.75 -1.67
C PHE A 72 -2.76 -11.22 -1.61
N THR A 73 -2.26 -11.79 -2.70
CA THR A 73 -0.91 -12.37 -2.79
C THR A 73 -0.10 -11.64 -3.87
N SER A 74 1.07 -11.12 -3.49
CA SER A 74 2.07 -10.59 -4.42
C SER A 74 3.45 -10.69 -3.80
N HIS A 75 4.25 -11.65 -4.25
CA HIS A 75 5.61 -11.82 -3.74
C HIS A 75 6.52 -10.65 -4.11
N GLY A 76 6.38 -10.13 -5.33
CA GLY A 76 7.12 -8.95 -5.76
C GLY A 76 6.85 -7.74 -4.89
N PHE A 77 5.59 -7.47 -4.55
CA PHE A 77 5.21 -6.37 -3.68
C PHE A 77 5.83 -6.51 -2.28
N THR A 78 5.75 -7.69 -1.68
CA THR A 78 6.28 -7.91 -0.32
C THR A 78 7.79 -7.73 -0.21
N GLN A 79 8.53 -7.83 -1.31
CA GLN A 79 9.97 -7.56 -1.35
C GLN A 79 10.31 -6.06 -1.41
N LEU A 80 9.35 -5.23 -1.81
CA LEU A 80 9.53 -3.79 -2.01
C LEU A 80 9.02 -2.94 -0.85
N ILE A 81 8.46 -3.56 0.20
CA ILE A 81 7.84 -2.86 1.32
C ILE A 81 8.40 -3.28 2.67
N PHE A 82 8.30 -2.37 3.63
CA PHE A 82 8.43 -2.69 5.06
C PHE A 82 7.04 -2.77 5.68
N THR A 83 6.60 -3.99 6.03
CA THR A 83 5.34 -4.21 6.74
C THR A 83 5.47 -3.76 8.19
N ARG A 84 4.64 -2.81 8.61
CA ARG A 84 4.54 -2.39 10.02
C ARG A 84 3.65 -3.31 10.81
N LYS A 85 2.46 -3.59 10.27
CA LYS A 85 1.45 -4.47 10.88
C LYS A 85 0.37 -4.85 9.87
N VAL A 86 -0.31 -5.94 10.15
CA VAL A 86 -1.62 -6.30 9.58
C VAL A 86 -2.62 -6.41 10.72
N GLN A 87 -3.80 -5.86 10.53
CA GLN A 87 -4.90 -5.94 11.49
C GLN A 87 -6.12 -6.57 10.84
N VAL A 88 -6.80 -7.43 11.58
CA VAL A 88 -8.17 -7.84 11.27
C VAL A 88 -9.11 -6.91 12.02
N VAL A 89 -10.01 -6.27 11.32
CA VAL A 89 -10.92 -5.29 11.91
C VAL A 89 -12.38 -5.66 11.67
N GLN A 90 -13.24 -5.28 12.60
CA GLN A 90 -14.68 -5.41 12.48
C GLN A 90 -15.34 -4.08 12.76
N THR A 91 -16.23 -3.66 11.86
CA THR A 91 -17.05 -2.47 12.06
C THR A 91 -18.48 -2.87 12.38
N ARG A 92 -18.98 -2.43 13.54
CA ARG A 92 -20.38 -2.58 13.96
C ARG A 92 -20.87 -1.24 14.47
N ASP A 93 -22.05 -0.82 14.05
CA ASP A 93 -22.69 0.43 14.47
C ASP A 93 -21.76 1.66 14.36
N GLY A 94 -21.00 1.73 13.24
CA GLY A 94 -20.05 2.81 12.98
C GLY A 94 -18.77 2.77 13.81
N LYS A 95 -18.60 1.78 14.70
CA LYS A 95 -17.40 1.60 15.52
C LYS A 95 -16.53 0.49 14.98
N THR A 96 -15.29 0.82 14.60
CA THR A 96 -14.28 -0.17 14.19
C THR A 96 -13.49 -0.68 15.38
N THR A 97 -13.40 -2.00 15.50
CA THR A 97 -12.64 -2.69 16.56
C THR A 97 -11.60 -3.58 15.91
N THR A 98 -10.36 -3.53 16.39
CA THR A 98 -9.30 -4.45 15.98
C THR A 98 -9.48 -5.77 16.71
N LEU A 99 -9.63 -6.86 15.95
CA LEU A 99 -9.80 -8.22 16.48
C LEU A 99 -8.45 -8.93 16.65
N ALA A 100 -7.50 -8.67 15.74
CA ALA A 100 -6.17 -9.24 15.78
C ALA A 100 -5.17 -8.29 15.11
N GLU A 101 -3.91 -8.29 15.57
CA GLU A 101 -2.80 -7.54 14.99
C GLU A 101 -1.59 -8.46 14.84
N PHE A 102 -0.96 -8.44 13.67
CA PHE A 102 0.24 -9.18 13.33
C PHE A 102 1.36 -8.23 12.93
N LYS A 103 2.60 -8.53 13.35
CA LYS A 103 3.79 -7.77 13.00
C LYS A 103 4.81 -8.69 12.31
N GLY A 104 5.60 -8.13 11.40
CA GLY A 104 6.62 -8.86 10.66
C GLY A 104 6.28 -9.01 9.18
N ALA A 105 7.07 -9.82 8.49
CA ALA A 105 6.90 -10.04 7.06
C ALA A 105 5.65 -10.89 6.79
N ILE A 106 4.72 -10.30 6.05
CA ILE A 106 3.48 -10.95 5.60
C ILE A 106 3.63 -11.23 4.11
N ARG A 107 3.36 -12.44 3.67
CA ARG A 107 3.45 -12.83 2.25
C ARG A 107 2.12 -12.71 1.51
N GLU A 108 1.04 -12.99 2.21
CA GLU A 108 -0.31 -12.95 1.69
C GLU A 108 -1.32 -12.73 2.81
N ILE A 109 -2.48 -12.24 2.47
CA ILE A 109 -3.60 -12.02 3.40
C ILE A 109 -4.83 -12.67 2.80
N GLU A 110 -5.42 -13.63 3.53
CA GLU A 110 -6.73 -14.19 3.23
C GLU A 110 -7.82 -13.37 3.93
N VAL A 111 -8.81 -12.95 3.18
CA VAL A 111 -9.96 -12.21 3.71
C VAL A 111 -11.23 -12.99 3.42
N TYR A 112 -11.94 -13.37 4.47
CA TYR A 112 -13.20 -14.10 4.39
C TYR A 112 -14.37 -13.18 4.02
N PRO A 113 -15.49 -13.76 3.51
CA PRO A 113 -16.69 -12.99 3.15
C PRO A 113 -17.15 -12.04 4.26
N GLY A 114 -17.42 -10.79 3.88
CA GLY A 114 -17.89 -9.74 4.80
C GLY A 114 -16.83 -9.22 5.78
N GLN A 115 -15.57 -9.68 5.70
CA GLN A 115 -14.49 -9.26 6.59
C GLN A 115 -13.60 -8.21 5.94
N THR A 116 -12.82 -7.53 6.78
CA THR A 116 -11.85 -6.52 6.38
C THR A 116 -10.52 -6.75 7.10
N ALA A 117 -9.43 -6.66 6.33
CA ALA A 117 -8.07 -6.59 6.85
C ALA A 117 -7.43 -5.25 6.49
N GLU A 118 -6.61 -4.72 7.37
CA GLU A 118 -5.82 -3.51 7.15
C GLU A 118 -4.34 -3.86 7.13
N TRP A 119 -3.62 -3.52 6.06
CA TRP A 119 -2.18 -3.71 5.95
C TRP A 119 -1.46 -2.36 5.99
N TRP A 120 -0.67 -2.16 7.02
CA TRP A 120 0.10 -0.94 7.23
C TRP A 120 1.55 -1.16 6.82
N PHE A 121 2.03 -0.41 5.85
CA PHE A 121 3.36 -0.59 5.30
C PHE A 121 3.96 0.73 4.77
N VAL A 122 5.28 0.69 4.55
CA VAL A 122 6.03 1.73 3.88
C VAL A 122 6.77 1.11 2.71
N PRO A 123 6.57 1.57 1.46
CA PRO A 123 7.40 1.16 0.35
C PRO A 123 8.84 1.63 0.55
N VAL A 124 9.81 0.73 0.38
CA VAL A 124 11.24 0.98 0.62
C VAL A 124 12.08 0.87 -0.66
N ALA A 125 11.49 0.38 -1.74
CA ALA A 125 12.12 0.31 -3.05
C ALA A 125 11.10 0.56 -4.15
N THR A 126 11.54 1.14 -5.26
CA THR A 126 10.72 1.34 -6.46
C THR A 126 10.60 0.05 -7.25
N GLY A 127 9.51 -0.10 -7.98
CA GLY A 127 9.32 -1.27 -8.85
C GLY A 127 7.92 -1.38 -9.42
N ARG A 128 7.79 -2.26 -10.40
CA ARG A 128 6.53 -2.64 -11.01
C ARG A 128 6.36 -4.14 -10.91
N VAL A 129 5.30 -4.60 -10.28
CA VAL A 129 4.99 -6.01 -10.10
C VAL A 129 3.62 -6.33 -10.67
N THR A 130 3.53 -7.47 -11.35
CA THR A 130 2.31 -7.94 -12.03
C THR A 130 1.87 -9.30 -11.51
N ASP A 131 2.35 -9.66 -10.33
CA ASP A 131 2.11 -10.95 -9.67
C ASP A 131 1.01 -10.89 -8.60
N LEU A 132 0.26 -9.77 -8.50
CA LEU A 132 -0.90 -9.69 -7.64
C LEU A 132 -1.99 -10.63 -8.14
N ARG A 133 -2.38 -11.59 -7.28
CA ARG A 133 -3.33 -12.66 -7.65
C ARG A 133 -4.08 -13.22 -6.44
N CYS A 134 -5.20 -13.88 -6.72
CA CYS A 134 -5.86 -14.80 -5.79
C CYS A 134 -5.68 -16.25 -6.26
N GLY A 135 -4.98 -17.06 -5.47
CA GLY A 135 -4.65 -18.44 -5.81
C GLY A 135 -5.68 -19.47 -5.36
N ILE A 136 -6.81 -19.08 -4.77
CA ILE A 136 -7.86 -20.01 -4.34
C ILE A 136 -8.42 -20.75 -5.55
N VAL A 137 -8.54 -22.06 -5.44
CA VAL A 137 -9.10 -22.93 -6.47
C VAL A 137 -10.61 -23.10 -6.22
N GLY A 138 -11.42 -22.77 -7.21
CA GLY A 138 -12.86 -22.93 -7.18
C GLY A 138 -13.31 -24.37 -7.41
N LYS A 139 -14.63 -24.60 -7.36
CA LYS A 139 -15.24 -25.93 -7.57
C LYS A 139 -15.03 -26.47 -8.98
N ASP A 140 -14.73 -25.63 -9.94
CA ASP A 140 -14.43 -25.98 -11.34
C ASP A 140 -12.95 -26.39 -11.55
N GLY A 141 -12.15 -26.44 -10.47
CA GLY A 141 -10.74 -26.79 -10.52
C GLY A 141 -9.80 -25.69 -11.02
N LYS A 142 -10.32 -24.47 -11.29
CA LYS A 142 -9.55 -23.31 -11.70
C LYS A 142 -9.34 -22.35 -10.53
N SER A 143 -8.21 -21.66 -10.54
CA SER A 143 -7.97 -20.62 -9.55
C SER A 143 -8.79 -19.35 -9.86
N HIS A 144 -9.03 -18.52 -8.84
CA HIS A 144 -9.64 -17.21 -9.05
C HIS A 144 -8.75 -16.34 -9.98
N ALA A 145 -7.43 -16.55 -9.98
CA ALA A 145 -6.52 -15.91 -10.95
C ALA A 145 -6.81 -16.35 -12.39
N ASP A 146 -7.14 -17.64 -12.63
CA ASP A 146 -7.54 -18.14 -13.96
C ASP A 146 -8.87 -17.52 -14.41
N HIS A 147 -9.69 -17.06 -13.48
CA HIS A 147 -10.92 -16.29 -13.72
C HIS A 147 -10.69 -14.77 -13.80
N GLY A 148 -9.41 -14.32 -13.84
CA GLY A 148 -9.08 -12.91 -14.03
C GLY A 148 -8.85 -12.13 -12.75
N MET A 149 -8.79 -12.77 -11.55
CA MET A 149 -8.45 -12.07 -10.31
C MET A 149 -6.95 -11.82 -10.22
N LEU A 150 -6.51 -10.88 -11.06
CA LEU A 150 -5.13 -10.45 -11.26
C LEU A 150 -5.02 -8.93 -11.10
N GLY A 151 -3.83 -8.45 -10.73
CA GLY A 151 -3.58 -7.03 -10.60
C GLY A 151 -2.11 -6.66 -10.80
N GLU A 152 -1.88 -5.36 -10.77
CA GLU A 152 -0.57 -4.74 -10.94
C GLU A 152 -0.34 -3.72 -9.82
N ILE A 153 0.90 -3.67 -9.33
CA ILE A 153 1.34 -2.69 -8.33
C ILE A 153 2.57 -1.97 -8.85
N VAL A 154 2.54 -0.63 -8.80
CA VAL A 154 3.67 0.24 -9.15
C VAL A 154 4.08 1.02 -7.91
N ILE A 155 5.38 1.03 -7.62
CA ILE A 155 5.99 1.85 -6.57
C ILE A 155 6.99 2.80 -7.23
N GLU A 156 6.79 4.09 -7.01
CA GLU A 156 7.61 5.20 -7.52
C GLU A 156 8.47 5.84 -6.42
#